data_310259fbaacb63fd947fa378f376111c
#
_entry.id   310259fbaacb63fd947fa378f376111c
#
_cell.length_a   1.000
_cell.length_b   1.000
_cell.length_c   1.000
_cell.angle_alpha   90.00
_cell.angle_beta   90.00
_cell.angle_gamma   90.00
#
_symmetry.space_group_name_H-M   'P 1'
#
loop_
_entity.id
_entity.type
_entity.pdbx_description
1 polymer ?
#
loop_
_entity_poly.entity_id
_entity_poly.type
_entity_poly.pdbx_seq_one_letter_code
_entity_poly.pdbx_strand_id
1 'polypeptide(L)'
;MTIEFSKTEAKEWARQHMKGLETVIFPSFTPDLESLDEEGIRYDVNHIIANGFASIMVSPESCGMTFEERKKLVEIVCDEARGKVHISVAVMQDTVEQDIEMLQHIEKVGGTFATLGHPIQYYPRSKEDIYEMYRYMCESTNLGIVLYTGRLHTRKYHPSYFPPELLPRIADIPNVVAMKLGGGGSMAITVMTFRLIGEQILVNDPMPDRWFITIPEYGQQWSGAGPFYCMQTPENPRVVNIFDLLTKGEIDKALDIYWELAPLTEGGPGLEASYFHSGIVMAHTDKYAHWCNGGNGGSIRQPTSRLYDYQKERIRAGLRAIGLTPREPEEEFYVGRVNYEKGVRLKAYA
;
A
#
# COMPACT_ATOMS: atom_id res chain seq x y z
N MET A 1 -7.76 18.73 2.38
CA MET A 1 -9.19 18.59 2.81
C MET A 1 -9.21 18.53 4.32
N THR A 2 -10.23 19.06 4.94
CA THR A 2 -10.48 18.80 6.37
C THR A 2 -11.05 17.38 6.45
N ILE A 3 -10.68 16.61 7.46
CA ILE A 3 -11.28 15.30 7.73
C ILE A 3 -12.80 15.50 7.86
N GLU A 4 -13.59 14.66 7.17
CA GLU A 4 -15.05 14.79 7.06
C GLU A 4 -15.82 14.14 8.23
N PHE A 5 -15.12 13.66 9.25
CA PHE A 5 -15.68 12.95 10.40
C PHE A 5 -14.97 13.36 11.68
N SER A 6 -15.67 13.26 12.80
CA SER A 6 -15.08 13.27 14.13
C SER A 6 -14.57 11.88 14.52
N LYS A 7 -13.72 11.77 15.54
CA LYS A 7 -13.23 10.47 16.03
C LYS A 7 -14.37 9.48 16.31
N THR A 8 -15.46 9.93 16.86
CA THR A 8 -16.61 9.08 17.23
C THR A 8 -17.43 8.64 16.01
N GLU A 9 -17.37 9.37 14.91
CA GLU A 9 -18.06 9.06 13.67
C GLU A 9 -17.18 8.26 12.69
N ALA A 10 -15.87 8.17 12.96
CA ALA A 10 -14.86 7.61 12.04
C ALA A 10 -15.21 6.20 11.56
N LYS A 11 -15.68 5.31 12.43
CA LYS A 11 -16.05 3.93 12.07
C LYS A 11 -17.25 3.88 11.13
N GLU A 12 -18.29 4.66 11.42
CA GLU A 12 -19.48 4.70 10.57
C GLU A 12 -19.15 5.34 9.23
N TRP A 13 -18.41 6.43 9.23
CA TRP A 13 -17.93 7.07 8.01
C TRP A 13 -17.10 6.10 7.16
N ALA A 14 -16.19 5.32 7.76
CA ALA A 14 -15.40 4.33 7.05
C ALA A 14 -16.26 3.22 6.43
N ARG A 15 -17.30 2.73 7.13
CA ARG A 15 -18.24 1.75 6.55
C ARG A 15 -18.95 2.29 5.32
N GLN A 16 -19.22 3.57 5.26
CA GLN A 16 -19.92 4.20 4.14
C GLN A 16 -18.98 4.53 2.97
N HIS A 17 -17.74 4.97 3.23
CA HIS A 17 -16.84 5.56 2.23
C HIS A 17 -15.60 4.71 1.90
N MET A 18 -15.13 3.88 2.83
CA MET A 18 -13.95 3.04 2.61
C MET A 18 -14.33 1.77 1.86
N LYS A 19 -14.40 1.85 0.53
CA LYS A 19 -14.84 0.77 -0.37
C LYS A 19 -13.91 0.65 -1.58
N GLY A 20 -13.84 -0.55 -2.17
CA GLY A 20 -13.03 -0.81 -3.36
C GLY A 20 -11.56 -1.07 -3.05
N LEU A 21 -10.71 -0.87 -4.03
CA LEU A 21 -9.28 -1.17 -3.93
C LEU A 21 -8.45 0.06 -3.59
N GLU A 22 -7.54 -0.12 -2.65
CA GLU A 22 -6.43 0.78 -2.40
C GLU A 22 -5.17 0.23 -3.05
N THR A 23 -4.38 1.06 -3.72
CA THR A 23 -3.05 0.67 -4.20
C THR A 23 -1.96 1.47 -3.51
N VAL A 24 -0.72 1.03 -3.64
CA VAL A 24 0.44 1.68 -3.03
C VAL A 24 1.10 2.64 -4.01
N ILE A 25 1.66 3.75 -3.51
CA ILE A 25 2.58 4.59 -4.27
C ILE A 25 3.94 4.63 -3.59
N PHE A 26 5.00 4.47 -4.37
CA PHE A 26 6.38 4.59 -3.93
C PHE A 26 6.98 5.92 -4.40
N PRO A 27 8.01 6.44 -3.73
CA PRO A 27 8.69 7.65 -4.18
C PRO A 27 9.38 7.44 -5.54
N SER A 28 9.57 8.52 -6.25
CA SER A 28 10.54 8.65 -7.32
C SER A 28 11.55 9.71 -6.93
N PHE A 29 12.82 9.49 -7.26
CA PHE A 29 13.88 10.47 -7.06
C PHE A 29 14.36 11.02 -8.39
N THR A 30 14.92 12.22 -8.34
CA THR A 30 15.65 12.79 -9.47
C THR A 30 16.74 11.84 -9.96
N PRO A 31 17.16 11.90 -11.23
CA PRO A 31 18.15 10.94 -11.78
C PRO A 31 19.49 10.89 -11.03
N ASP A 32 19.86 11.98 -10.33
CA ASP A 32 21.03 12.04 -9.44
C ASP A 32 20.77 11.47 -8.04
N LEU A 33 19.54 11.10 -7.72
CA LEU A 33 19.07 10.62 -6.42
C LEU A 33 19.17 11.63 -5.27
N GLU A 34 19.37 12.92 -5.55
CA GLU A 34 19.55 13.92 -4.50
C GLU A 34 18.23 14.38 -3.86
N SER A 35 17.15 14.41 -4.64
CA SER A 35 15.82 14.88 -4.17
C SER A 35 14.67 14.04 -4.73
N LEU A 36 13.48 14.22 -4.16
CA LEU A 36 12.26 13.63 -4.72
C LEU A 36 11.96 14.24 -6.09
N ASP A 37 11.56 13.40 -7.04
CA ASP A 37 11.02 13.81 -8.34
C ASP A 37 9.53 14.13 -8.19
N GLU A 38 9.22 15.36 -7.82
CA GLU A 38 7.85 15.79 -7.54
C GLU A 38 6.92 15.61 -8.75
N GLU A 39 7.38 15.94 -9.95
CA GLU A 39 6.56 15.80 -11.16
C GLU A 39 6.29 14.34 -11.50
N GLY A 40 7.30 13.47 -11.35
CA GLY A 40 7.15 12.03 -11.53
C GLY A 40 6.19 11.41 -10.53
N ILE A 41 6.23 11.86 -9.26
CA ILE A 41 5.29 11.42 -8.23
C ILE A 41 3.86 11.86 -8.56
N ARG A 42 3.65 13.11 -8.97
CA ARG A 42 2.33 13.62 -9.40
C ARG A 42 1.78 12.88 -10.61
N TYR A 43 2.65 12.54 -11.55
CA TYR A 43 2.29 11.69 -12.69
C TYR A 43 1.77 10.33 -12.23
N ASP A 44 2.50 9.64 -11.32
CA ASP A 44 2.09 8.35 -10.79
C ASP A 44 0.76 8.43 -10.01
N VAL A 45 0.50 9.50 -9.24
CA VAL A 45 -0.79 9.72 -8.57
C VAL A 45 -1.92 9.76 -9.60
N ASN A 46 -1.78 10.55 -10.68
CA ASN A 46 -2.81 10.66 -11.71
C ASN A 46 -2.99 9.35 -12.49
N HIS A 47 -1.91 8.63 -12.78
CA HIS A 47 -1.99 7.32 -13.43
C HIS A 47 -2.71 6.28 -12.55
N ILE A 48 -2.45 6.27 -11.24
CA ILE A 48 -3.15 5.41 -10.28
C ILE A 48 -4.65 5.74 -10.24
N ILE A 49 -5.01 7.02 -10.20
CA ILE A 49 -6.42 7.45 -10.24
C ILE A 49 -7.10 6.99 -11.54
N ALA A 50 -6.43 7.15 -12.68
CA ALA A 50 -6.93 6.70 -13.97
C ALA A 50 -7.15 5.18 -14.04
N ASN A 51 -6.41 4.38 -13.27
CA ASN A 51 -6.59 2.94 -13.12
C ASN A 51 -7.83 2.54 -12.31
N GLY A 52 -8.58 3.48 -11.74
CA GLY A 52 -9.84 3.22 -11.03
C GLY A 52 -9.68 2.81 -9.57
N PHE A 53 -8.54 3.05 -8.94
CA PHE A 53 -8.36 2.78 -7.50
C PHE A 53 -9.13 3.80 -6.66
N ALA A 54 -9.76 3.31 -5.60
CA ALA A 54 -10.57 4.11 -4.68
C ALA A 54 -9.74 4.92 -3.68
N SER A 55 -8.54 4.47 -3.38
CA SER A 55 -7.60 5.15 -2.47
C SER A 55 -6.15 4.83 -2.81
N ILE A 56 -5.24 5.66 -2.30
CA ILE A 56 -3.80 5.51 -2.49
C ILE A 56 -3.14 5.45 -1.11
N MET A 57 -2.35 4.40 -0.87
CA MET A 57 -1.48 4.33 0.30
C MET A 57 -0.08 4.82 -0.04
N VAL A 58 0.36 5.87 0.61
CA VAL A 58 1.74 6.33 0.55
C VAL A 58 2.59 5.40 1.40
N SER A 59 3.60 4.75 0.78
CA SER A 59 4.49 3.81 1.45
C SER A 59 5.90 4.41 1.58
N PRO A 60 6.13 5.30 2.56
CA PRO A 60 7.37 6.04 2.67
C PRO A 60 8.51 5.27 3.35
N GLU A 61 8.21 4.17 4.01
CA GLU A 61 9.10 3.55 5.00
C GLU A 61 10.28 2.75 4.42
N SER A 62 10.37 2.57 3.11
CA SER A 62 11.33 1.58 2.57
C SER A 62 12.18 2.04 1.40
N CYS A 63 12.33 3.33 1.19
CA CYS A 63 12.94 3.82 -0.04
C CYS A 63 14.13 4.77 0.15
N GLY A 64 14.83 4.67 1.29
CA GLY A 64 16.04 5.47 1.55
C GLY A 64 15.78 6.95 1.75
N MET A 65 14.59 7.32 2.22
CA MET A 65 14.21 8.70 2.53
C MET A 65 14.57 9.10 3.96
N THR A 66 14.93 10.34 4.13
CA THR A 66 14.93 10.98 5.45
C THR A 66 13.49 11.16 5.96
N PHE A 67 13.32 11.44 7.24
CA PHE A 67 11.99 11.69 7.81
C PHE A 67 11.30 12.90 7.17
N GLU A 68 12.05 13.96 6.88
CA GLU A 68 11.51 15.15 6.19
C GLU A 68 11.11 14.86 4.74
N GLU A 69 11.87 14.04 4.02
CA GLU A 69 11.47 13.61 2.67
C GLU A 69 10.22 12.72 2.69
N ARG A 70 10.04 11.90 3.73
CA ARG A 70 8.79 11.13 3.92
C ARG A 70 7.59 12.07 4.08
N LYS A 71 7.71 13.11 4.92
CA LYS A 71 6.67 14.14 5.07
C LYS A 71 6.40 14.86 3.74
N LYS A 72 7.46 15.21 3.00
CA LYS A 72 7.33 15.87 1.70
C LYS A 72 6.64 14.99 0.66
N LEU A 73 6.93 13.68 0.63
CA LEU A 73 6.21 12.74 -0.24
C LEU A 73 4.71 12.74 0.07
N VAL A 74 4.33 12.69 1.35
CA VAL A 74 2.93 12.74 1.78
C VAL A 74 2.26 14.04 1.33
N GLU A 75 2.94 15.19 1.46
CA GLU A 75 2.43 16.48 0.97
C GLU A 75 2.13 16.46 -0.52
N ILE A 76 3.08 15.97 -1.34
CA ILE A 76 2.93 15.92 -2.81
C ILE A 76 1.73 15.06 -3.19
N VAL A 77 1.61 13.86 -2.59
CA VAL A 77 0.53 12.93 -2.91
C VAL A 77 -0.82 13.47 -2.45
N CYS A 78 -0.93 14.00 -1.23
CA CYS A 78 -2.16 14.59 -0.72
C CYS A 78 -2.61 15.82 -1.53
N ASP A 79 -1.66 16.64 -1.99
CA ASP A 79 -1.98 17.80 -2.81
C ASP A 79 -2.52 17.39 -4.18
N GLU A 80 -1.85 16.46 -4.87
CA GLU A 80 -2.24 16.00 -6.21
C GLU A 80 -3.55 15.20 -6.21
N ALA A 81 -3.76 14.36 -5.21
CA ALA A 81 -4.96 13.53 -5.09
C ALA A 81 -6.18 14.27 -4.53
N ARG A 82 -6.04 15.52 -4.11
CA ARG A 82 -7.06 16.30 -3.39
C ARG A 82 -8.42 16.29 -4.11
N GLY A 83 -9.44 15.79 -3.42
CA GLY A 83 -10.80 15.72 -3.94
C GLY A 83 -11.06 14.64 -4.99
N LYS A 84 -10.06 13.83 -5.31
CA LYS A 84 -10.19 12.76 -6.31
C LYS A 84 -10.32 11.38 -5.65
N VAL A 85 -9.44 11.07 -4.70
CA VAL A 85 -9.41 9.79 -3.96
C VAL A 85 -8.95 10.02 -2.52
N HIS A 86 -9.23 9.06 -1.64
CA HIS A 86 -8.74 9.09 -0.26
C HIS A 86 -7.25 8.72 -0.20
N ILE A 87 -6.54 9.35 0.74
CA ILE A 87 -5.13 9.06 0.97
C ILE A 87 -4.95 8.40 2.33
N SER A 88 -4.30 7.25 2.31
CA SER A 88 -3.77 6.52 3.45
C SER A 88 -2.24 6.66 3.47
N VAL A 89 -1.64 6.63 4.64
CA VAL A 89 -0.17 6.66 4.78
C VAL A 89 0.27 5.55 5.71
N ALA A 90 1.26 4.76 5.30
CA ALA A 90 1.87 3.77 6.18
C ALA A 90 2.74 4.48 7.22
N VAL A 91 2.43 4.28 8.50
CA VAL A 91 3.09 4.90 9.64
C VAL A 91 3.73 3.82 10.50
N MET A 92 5.03 3.73 10.43
CA MET A 92 5.91 2.83 11.19
C MET A 92 7.30 3.45 11.21
N GLN A 93 7.46 4.51 12.00
CA GLN A 93 8.72 5.20 12.16
C GLN A 93 9.60 4.48 13.20
N ASP A 94 10.73 5.06 13.55
CA ASP A 94 11.62 4.45 14.52
C ASP A 94 11.04 4.52 15.94
N THR A 95 10.35 5.61 16.30
CA THR A 95 9.82 5.85 17.64
C THR A 95 8.35 6.24 17.63
N VAL A 96 7.69 6.11 18.79
CA VAL A 96 6.29 6.54 18.99
C VAL A 96 6.12 8.03 18.73
N GLU A 97 7.09 8.85 19.11
CA GLU A 97 7.06 10.31 18.92
C GLU A 97 7.10 10.66 17.44
N GLN A 98 7.93 9.96 16.65
CA GLN A 98 7.98 10.17 15.20
C GLN A 98 6.70 9.67 14.51
N ASP A 99 6.08 8.59 14.99
CA ASP A 99 4.77 8.16 14.50
C ASP A 99 3.70 9.23 14.78
N ILE A 100 3.67 9.79 15.98
CA ILE A 100 2.74 10.88 16.34
C ILE A 100 2.98 12.12 15.46
N GLU A 101 4.23 12.52 15.27
CA GLU A 101 4.56 13.65 14.38
C GLU A 101 4.08 13.39 12.95
N MET A 102 4.27 12.18 12.43
CA MET A 102 3.78 11.80 11.11
C MET A 102 2.25 11.79 11.05
N LEU A 103 1.54 11.25 12.04
CA LEU A 103 0.08 11.26 12.11
C LEU A 103 -0.48 12.69 12.06
N GLN A 104 0.09 13.60 12.85
CA GLN A 104 -0.30 15.01 12.86
C GLN A 104 0.02 15.72 11.53
N HIS A 105 1.14 15.35 10.91
CA HIS A 105 1.49 15.87 9.60
C HIS A 105 0.51 15.42 8.50
N ILE A 106 0.14 14.13 8.46
CA ILE A 106 -0.85 13.58 7.53
C ILE A 106 -2.18 14.31 7.66
N GLU A 107 -2.66 14.49 8.89
CA GLU A 107 -3.90 15.24 9.17
C GLU A 107 -3.82 16.67 8.63
N LYS A 108 -2.71 17.37 8.90
CA LYS A 108 -2.48 18.75 8.47
C LYS A 108 -2.51 18.91 6.95
N VAL A 109 -1.96 17.96 6.20
CA VAL A 109 -1.86 18.06 4.72
C VAL A 109 -3.05 17.46 3.98
N GLY A 110 -4.02 16.89 4.71
CA GLY A 110 -5.30 16.44 4.15
C GLY A 110 -5.37 14.95 3.81
N GLY A 111 -4.54 14.12 4.43
CA GLY A 111 -4.74 12.67 4.43
C GLY A 111 -5.99 12.27 5.18
N THR A 112 -6.53 11.10 4.87
CA THR A 112 -7.79 10.58 5.46
C THR A 112 -7.52 9.49 6.48
N PHE A 113 -6.59 8.59 6.17
CA PHE A 113 -6.27 7.41 6.97
C PHE A 113 -4.78 7.30 7.27
N ALA A 114 -4.45 6.61 8.35
CA ALA A 114 -3.10 6.15 8.63
C ALA A 114 -3.10 4.62 8.82
N THR A 115 -2.30 3.92 8.02
CA THR A 115 -2.05 2.49 8.18
C THR A 115 -0.93 2.31 9.20
N LEU A 116 -1.33 2.09 10.45
CA LEU A 116 -0.49 2.19 11.63
C LEU A 116 0.01 0.82 12.09
N GLY A 117 1.32 0.63 12.04
CA GLY A 117 2.00 -0.52 12.64
C GLY A 117 2.69 -0.19 13.96
N HIS A 118 3.55 -1.09 14.42
CA HIS A 118 4.39 -0.84 15.57
C HIS A 118 5.59 0.03 15.16
N PRO A 119 6.00 1.01 15.99
CA PRO A 119 7.27 1.68 15.81
C PRO A 119 8.43 0.70 15.84
N ILE A 120 9.46 0.91 15.03
CA ILE A 120 10.56 -0.07 14.85
C ILE A 120 11.34 -0.28 16.14
N GLN A 121 11.54 0.77 16.92
CA GLN A 121 12.35 0.76 18.15
C GLN A 121 11.51 0.55 19.43
N TYR A 122 10.21 0.25 19.30
CA TYR A 122 9.34 0.02 20.45
C TYR A 122 9.31 -1.45 20.84
N TYR A 123 9.66 -1.74 22.10
CA TYR A 123 9.68 -3.10 22.66
C TYR A 123 8.72 -3.19 23.85
N PRO A 124 7.48 -3.67 23.67
CA PRO A 124 6.51 -3.78 24.75
C PRO A 124 6.95 -4.84 25.77
N ARG A 125 6.76 -4.55 27.06
CA ARG A 125 7.03 -5.46 28.16
C ARG A 125 5.81 -6.31 28.51
N SER A 126 4.64 -5.86 28.08
CA SER A 126 3.35 -6.48 28.37
C SER A 126 2.35 -6.21 27.23
N LYS A 127 1.23 -6.95 27.24
CA LYS A 127 0.11 -6.68 26.33
C LYS A 127 -0.53 -5.31 26.60
N GLU A 128 -0.53 -4.89 27.86
CA GLU A 128 -1.02 -3.56 28.24
C GLU A 128 -0.18 -2.45 27.62
N ASP A 129 1.14 -2.59 27.60
CA ASP A 129 2.02 -1.62 26.92
C ASP A 129 1.65 -1.46 25.45
N ILE A 130 1.27 -2.55 24.74
CA ILE A 130 0.81 -2.49 23.35
C ILE A 130 -0.49 -1.68 23.24
N TYR A 131 -1.47 -1.97 24.10
CA TYR A 131 -2.75 -1.26 24.10
C TYR A 131 -2.56 0.23 24.37
N GLU A 132 -1.82 0.59 25.41
CA GLU A 132 -1.56 1.97 25.80
C GLU A 132 -0.80 2.74 24.70
N MET A 133 0.15 2.11 24.02
CA MET A 133 0.84 2.71 22.89
C MET A 133 -0.14 3.05 21.76
N TYR A 134 -1.00 2.09 21.33
CA TYR A 134 -1.98 2.37 20.28
C TYR A 134 -3.00 3.44 20.72
N ARG A 135 -3.48 3.36 21.95
CA ARG A 135 -4.39 4.38 22.50
C ARG A 135 -3.77 5.77 22.44
N TYR A 136 -2.52 5.90 22.90
CA TYR A 136 -1.79 7.18 22.90
C TYR A 136 -1.59 7.73 21.48
N MET A 137 -1.18 6.90 20.53
CA MET A 137 -1.05 7.32 19.14
C MET A 137 -2.40 7.70 18.50
N CYS A 138 -3.45 6.92 18.72
CA CYS A 138 -4.79 7.20 18.19
C CYS A 138 -5.39 8.48 18.79
N GLU A 139 -5.10 8.79 20.07
CA GLU A 139 -5.54 10.03 20.72
C GLU A 139 -4.88 11.29 20.13
N SER A 140 -3.69 11.16 19.54
CA SER A 140 -2.92 12.28 19.00
C SER A 140 -3.42 12.86 17.69
N THR A 141 -4.37 12.18 17.00
CA THR A 141 -4.84 12.55 15.65
C THR A 141 -6.35 12.29 15.49
N ASN A 142 -6.99 12.95 14.52
CA ASN A 142 -8.37 12.69 14.10
C ASN A 142 -8.46 11.77 12.86
N LEU A 143 -7.35 11.29 12.33
CA LEU A 143 -7.31 10.34 11.21
C LEU A 143 -8.07 9.05 11.53
N GLY A 144 -8.66 8.42 10.51
CA GLY A 144 -9.06 7.02 10.60
C GLY A 144 -7.83 6.12 10.67
N ILE A 145 -7.74 5.29 11.70
CA ILE A 145 -6.59 4.41 11.90
C ILE A 145 -6.91 3.02 11.35
N VAL A 146 -6.07 2.56 10.45
CA VAL A 146 -6.03 1.18 9.94
C VAL A 146 -4.93 0.44 10.67
N LEU A 147 -5.27 -0.50 11.52
CA LEU A 147 -4.29 -1.36 12.19
C LEU A 147 -3.53 -2.20 11.15
N TYR A 148 -2.22 -2.31 11.29
CA TYR A 148 -1.40 -3.03 10.33
C TYR A 148 -0.50 -4.06 10.99
N THR A 149 -0.71 -5.32 10.64
CA THR A 149 0.05 -6.45 11.20
C THR A 149 1.23 -6.87 10.33
N GLY A 150 1.48 -6.19 9.22
CA GLY A 150 2.02 -6.86 8.06
C GLY A 150 3.50 -6.81 7.82
N ARG A 151 4.27 -6.01 8.53
CA ARG A 151 5.70 -5.98 8.23
C ARG A 151 6.44 -7.08 8.97
N LEU A 152 7.15 -7.91 8.23
CA LEU A 152 7.93 -9.02 8.79
C LEU A 152 9.04 -8.57 9.73
N HIS A 153 9.59 -7.36 9.51
CA HIS A 153 10.57 -6.81 10.43
C HIS A 153 9.98 -6.50 11.80
N THR A 154 8.71 -6.05 11.89
CA THR A 154 8.04 -5.87 13.17
C THR A 154 7.81 -7.20 13.88
N ARG A 155 7.46 -8.26 13.16
CA ARG A 155 7.36 -9.63 13.72
C ARG A 155 8.68 -10.13 14.27
N LYS A 156 9.78 -9.83 13.60
CA LYS A 156 11.12 -10.23 14.04
C LYS A 156 11.48 -9.66 15.40
N TYR A 157 11.07 -8.43 15.66
CA TYR A 157 11.42 -7.70 16.89
C TYR A 157 10.30 -7.71 17.93
N HIS A 158 9.05 -8.01 17.54
CA HIS A 158 7.85 -7.99 18.37
C HIS A 158 7.05 -9.29 18.21
N PRO A 159 7.46 -10.39 18.86
CA PRO A 159 6.75 -11.66 18.74
C PRO A 159 5.32 -11.61 19.27
N SER A 160 4.98 -10.61 20.07
CA SER A 160 3.64 -10.41 20.65
C SER A 160 2.79 -9.38 19.91
N TYR A 161 3.21 -8.92 18.73
CA TYR A 161 2.45 -7.93 17.98
C TYR A 161 1.01 -8.39 17.74
N PHE A 162 0.04 -7.50 18.01
CA PHE A 162 -1.40 -7.79 17.96
C PHE A 162 -1.80 -9.18 18.49
N PRO A 163 -1.59 -9.47 19.79
CA PRO A 163 -2.14 -10.66 20.38
C PRO A 163 -3.66 -10.72 20.13
N PRO A 164 -4.23 -11.86 19.70
CA PRO A 164 -5.65 -11.93 19.35
C PRO A 164 -6.60 -11.41 20.44
N GLU A 165 -6.26 -11.63 21.69
CA GLU A 165 -7.06 -11.17 22.84
C GLU A 165 -7.07 -9.65 23.03
N LEU A 166 -6.12 -8.89 22.44
CA LEU A 166 -6.11 -7.44 22.48
C LEU A 166 -6.89 -6.80 21.33
N LEU A 167 -7.11 -7.54 20.23
CA LEU A 167 -7.72 -6.97 19.03
C LEU A 167 -9.08 -6.33 19.29
N PRO A 168 -10.03 -6.94 20.03
CA PRO A 168 -11.32 -6.30 20.31
C PRO A 168 -11.16 -4.99 21.09
N ARG A 169 -10.25 -4.98 22.05
CA ARG A 169 -10.02 -3.79 22.89
C ARG A 169 -9.36 -2.65 22.10
N ILE A 170 -8.41 -2.94 21.21
CA ILE A 170 -7.81 -1.93 20.33
C ILE A 170 -8.82 -1.46 19.29
N ALA A 171 -9.65 -2.39 18.76
CA ALA A 171 -10.72 -2.05 17.84
C ALA A 171 -11.80 -1.15 18.46
N ASP A 172 -11.97 -1.14 19.79
CA ASP A 172 -12.89 -0.24 20.49
C ASP A 172 -12.43 1.23 20.50
N ILE A 173 -11.15 1.52 20.27
CA ILE A 173 -10.66 2.90 20.19
C ILE A 173 -11.45 3.64 19.10
N PRO A 174 -11.99 4.85 19.39
CA PRO A 174 -13.00 5.49 18.55
C PRO A 174 -12.61 5.67 17.08
N ASN A 175 -11.38 6.10 16.81
CA ASN A 175 -10.89 6.33 15.44
C ASN A 175 -10.13 5.15 14.83
N VAL A 176 -10.13 3.98 15.45
CA VAL A 176 -9.68 2.74 14.81
C VAL A 176 -10.82 2.23 13.92
N VAL A 177 -10.64 2.33 12.61
CA VAL A 177 -11.71 2.10 11.61
C VAL A 177 -11.56 0.77 10.86
N ALA A 178 -10.33 0.27 10.76
CA ALA A 178 -10.07 -0.94 10.00
C ALA A 178 -8.83 -1.68 10.50
N MET A 179 -8.68 -2.92 10.04
CA MET A 179 -7.45 -3.71 10.18
C MET A 179 -7.06 -4.29 8.82
N LYS A 180 -5.82 -4.02 8.40
CA LYS A 180 -5.19 -4.65 7.24
C LYS A 180 -4.33 -5.81 7.69
N LEU A 181 -4.63 -7.01 7.22
CA LEU A 181 -3.78 -8.18 7.43
C LEU A 181 -2.52 -8.10 6.56
N GLY A 182 -1.43 -8.62 7.08
CA GLY A 182 -0.22 -8.77 6.27
C GLY A 182 -0.33 -10.02 5.39
N GLY A 183 0.04 -9.90 4.11
CA GLY A 183 -0.12 -10.95 3.09
C GLY A 183 0.57 -12.30 3.36
N GLY A 184 1.26 -12.49 4.47
CA GLY A 184 1.95 -13.74 4.82
C GLY A 184 1.22 -14.63 5.84
N GLY A 185 0.03 -14.27 6.30
CA GLY A 185 -0.76 -15.07 7.25
C GLY A 185 -1.48 -16.24 6.59
N SER A 186 -1.90 -17.24 7.39
CA SER A 186 -2.77 -18.29 6.90
C SER A 186 -4.23 -17.83 6.81
N MET A 187 -5.03 -18.49 5.98
CA MET A 187 -6.48 -18.24 5.90
C MET A 187 -7.17 -18.40 7.27
N ALA A 188 -6.66 -19.28 8.14
CA ALA A 188 -7.19 -19.42 9.49
C ALA A 188 -7.03 -18.15 10.33
N ILE A 189 -5.91 -17.41 10.18
CA ILE A 189 -5.70 -16.11 10.84
C ILE A 189 -6.66 -15.07 10.28
N THR A 190 -6.85 -15.07 8.96
CA THR A 190 -7.81 -14.17 8.29
C THR A 190 -9.22 -14.39 8.85
N VAL A 191 -9.72 -15.62 8.82
CA VAL A 191 -11.06 -15.97 9.35
C VAL A 191 -11.18 -15.62 10.83
N MET A 192 -10.17 -15.94 11.64
CA MET A 192 -10.17 -15.61 13.07
C MET A 192 -10.31 -14.09 13.27
N THR A 193 -9.58 -13.28 12.50
CA THR A 193 -9.62 -11.82 12.63
C THR A 193 -11.00 -11.26 12.27
N PHE A 194 -11.59 -11.70 11.15
CA PHE A 194 -12.95 -11.30 10.78
C PHE A 194 -13.96 -11.63 11.87
N ARG A 195 -13.87 -12.83 12.48
CA ARG A 195 -14.77 -13.24 13.56
C ARG A 195 -14.57 -12.46 14.86
N LEU A 196 -13.34 -12.04 15.16
CA LEU A 196 -13.04 -11.34 16.39
C LEU A 196 -13.47 -9.86 16.36
N ILE A 197 -13.25 -9.17 15.25
CA ILE A 197 -13.39 -7.71 15.18
C ILE A 197 -14.18 -7.19 13.99
N GLY A 198 -14.64 -8.06 13.06
CA GLY A 198 -15.32 -7.62 11.84
C GLY A 198 -16.65 -6.90 12.07
N GLU A 199 -17.31 -7.10 13.22
CA GLU A 199 -18.49 -6.33 13.60
C GLU A 199 -18.15 -4.93 14.15
N GLN A 200 -16.94 -4.76 14.69
CA GLN A 200 -16.50 -3.48 15.28
C GLN A 200 -15.88 -2.55 14.25
N ILE A 201 -15.02 -3.10 13.37
CA ILE A 201 -14.22 -2.37 12.37
C ILE A 201 -14.14 -3.14 11.07
N LEU A 202 -13.77 -2.48 9.98
CA LEU A 202 -13.51 -3.16 8.71
C LEU A 202 -12.27 -4.04 8.83
N VAL A 203 -12.33 -5.22 8.22
CA VAL A 203 -11.17 -6.12 8.13
C VAL A 203 -10.89 -6.40 6.67
N ASN A 204 -9.62 -6.46 6.30
CA ASN A 204 -9.19 -6.77 4.95
C ASN A 204 -8.04 -7.77 4.94
N ASP A 205 -8.15 -8.74 4.05
CA ASP A 205 -7.02 -9.51 3.56
C ASP A 205 -6.65 -8.96 2.17
N PRO A 206 -5.40 -8.51 1.95
CA PRO A 206 -5.02 -7.86 0.70
C PRO A 206 -4.73 -8.83 -0.46
N MET A 207 -4.83 -10.13 -0.23
CA MET A 207 -4.48 -11.16 -1.23
C MET A 207 -5.65 -11.47 -2.15
N PRO A 208 -5.52 -11.26 -3.48
CA PRO A 208 -6.62 -11.43 -4.43
C PRO A 208 -7.22 -12.85 -4.45
N ASP A 209 -6.42 -13.88 -4.24
CA ASP A 209 -6.88 -15.28 -4.12
C ASP A 209 -7.85 -15.50 -2.95
N ARG A 210 -7.74 -14.70 -1.89
CA ARG A 210 -8.58 -14.81 -0.69
C ARG A 210 -9.88 -14.00 -0.79
N TRP A 211 -9.95 -13.03 -1.70
CA TRP A 211 -11.15 -12.23 -1.90
C TRP A 211 -12.36 -13.08 -2.27
N PHE A 212 -12.16 -14.21 -2.96
CA PHE A 212 -13.21 -15.17 -3.30
C PHE A 212 -13.91 -15.80 -2.08
N ILE A 213 -13.31 -15.65 -0.90
CA ILE A 213 -13.90 -16.09 0.38
C ILE A 213 -14.23 -14.88 1.24
N THR A 214 -13.31 -13.92 1.36
CA THR A 214 -13.46 -12.81 2.33
C THR A 214 -14.56 -11.83 1.93
N ILE A 215 -14.81 -11.62 0.64
CA ILE A 215 -15.87 -10.74 0.17
C ILE A 215 -17.24 -11.39 0.36
N PRO A 216 -17.56 -12.56 -0.23
CA PRO A 216 -18.89 -13.13 -0.12
C PRO A 216 -19.24 -13.63 1.29
N GLU A 217 -18.28 -14.18 2.04
CA GLU A 217 -18.57 -14.82 3.34
C GLU A 217 -18.41 -13.88 4.54
N TYR A 218 -17.55 -12.87 4.44
CA TYR A 218 -17.23 -11.98 5.56
C TYR A 218 -17.50 -10.50 5.26
N GLY A 219 -18.01 -10.17 4.07
CA GLY A 219 -18.39 -8.80 3.71
C GLY A 219 -17.21 -7.83 3.59
N GLN A 220 -16.03 -8.33 3.20
CA GLN A 220 -14.89 -7.43 2.94
C GLN A 220 -15.26 -6.46 1.82
N GLN A 221 -15.38 -5.18 2.15
CA GLN A 221 -15.80 -4.13 1.22
C GLN A 221 -14.64 -3.26 0.70
N TRP A 222 -13.47 -3.39 1.30
CA TRP A 222 -12.26 -2.65 0.97
C TRP A 222 -11.05 -3.58 1.00
N SER A 223 -10.08 -3.37 0.11
CA SER A 223 -8.80 -4.03 0.19
C SER A 223 -7.67 -3.01 0.22
N GLY A 224 -6.98 -2.98 1.33
CA GLY A 224 -5.81 -2.13 1.54
C GLY A 224 -4.60 -2.63 0.78
N ALA A 225 -3.78 -1.69 0.46
CA ALA A 225 -2.79 -1.58 -0.57
C ALA A 225 -1.96 -2.82 -0.89
N GLY A 226 -1.95 -3.13 -2.17
CA GLY A 226 -0.97 -3.94 -2.89
C GLY A 226 -0.59 -3.21 -4.18
N PRO A 227 0.46 -3.64 -4.88
CA PRO A 227 0.88 -3.03 -6.16
C PRO A 227 -0.01 -3.49 -7.32
N PHE A 228 -1.33 -3.33 -7.18
CA PHE A 228 -2.33 -3.86 -8.12
C PHE A 228 -2.25 -3.22 -9.51
N TYR A 229 -1.72 -2.01 -9.63
CA TYR A 229 -1.44 -1.37 -10.92
C TYR A 229 -0.44 -2.15 -11.78
N CYS A 230 0.32 -3.07 -11.20
CA CYS A 230 1.22 -3.95 -11.97
C CYS A 230 0.47 -4.95 -12.88
N MET A 231 -0.82 -5.20 -12.61
CA MET A 231 -1.62 -6.25 -13.24
C MET A 231 -2.73 -5.71 -14.16
N GLN A 232 -2.77 -4.40 -14.37
CA GLN A 232 -3.84 -3.75 -15.12
C GLN A 232 -3.38 -2.46 -15.78
N THR A 233 -4.23 -1.89 -16.64
CA THR A 233 -4.07 -0.55 -17.21
C THR A 233 -5.37 0.23 -17.05
N PRO A 234 -5.38 1.56 -17.24
CA PRO A 234 -6.61 2.34 -17.21
C PRO A 234 -7.70 1.85 -18.18
N GLU A 235 -7.30 1.34 -19.36
CA GLU A 235 -8.21 0.82 -20.37
C GLU A 235 -8.74 -0.58 -20.02
N ASN A 236 -8.04 -1.31 -19.18
CA ASN A 236 -8.42 -2.66 -18.74
C ASN A 236 -8.11 -2.85 -17.23
N PRO A 237 -8.93 -2.31 -16.33
CA PRO A 237 -8.72 -2.34 -14.89
C PRO A 237 -9.08 -3.70 -14.27
N ARG A 238 -8.38 -4.77 -14.67
CA ARG A 238 -8.70 -6.16 -14.36
C ARG A 238 -8.86 -6.43 -12.87
N VAL A 239 -7.95 -5.94 -12.03
CA VAL A 239 -7.98 -6.23 -10.58
C VAL A 239 -9.11 -5.48 -9.90
N VAL A 240 -9.40 -4.25 -10.32
CA VAL A 240 -10.59 -3.50 -9.90
C VAL A 240 -11.85 -4.25 -10.29
N ASN A 241 -11.92 -4.76 -11.53
CA ASN A 241 -13.05 -5.53 -12.02
C ASN A 241 -13.26 -6.84 -11.23
N ILE A 242 -12.20 -7.56 -10.85
CA ILE A 242 -12.31 -8.75 -9.99
C ILE A 242 -13.00 -8.37 -8.68
N PHE A 243 -12.52 -7.32 -8.01
CA PHE A 243 -13.08 -6.89 -6.74
C PHE A 243 -14.55 -6.48 -6.85
N ASP A 244 -14.88 -5.69 -7.87
CA ASP A 244 -16.25 -5.22 -8.13
C ASP A 244 -17.20 -6.36 -8.48
N LEU A 245 -16.78 -7.35 -9.27
CA LEU A 245 -17.56 -8.53 -9.59
C LEU A 245 -17.84 -9.38 -8.35
N LEU A 246 -16.84 -9.58 -7.49
CA LEU A 246 -17.02 -10.31 -6.25
C LEU A 246 -18.00 -9.61 -5.29
N THR A 247 -17.95 -8.27 -5.19
CA THR A 247 -18.90 -7.51 -4.37
C THR A 247 -20.33 -7.58 -4.90
N LYS A 248 -20.51 -7.88 -6.21
CA LYS A 248 -21.81 -8.10 -6.86
C LYS A 248 -22.26 -9.57 -6.82
N GLY A 249 -21.43 -10.48 -6.29
CA GLY A 249 -21.70 -11.91 -6.27
C GLY A 249 -21.46 -12.63 -7.62
N GLU A 250 -20.80 -11.97 -8.57
CA GLU A 250 -20.52 -12.52 -9.91
C GLU A 250 -19.19 -13.31 -9.91
N ILE A 251 -19.15 -14.36 -9.08
CA ILE A 251 -17.91 -15.11 -8.75
C ILE A 251 -17.28 -15.73 -10.00
N ASP A 252 -18.07 -16.36 -10.87
CA ASP A 252 -17.52 -17.04 -12.06
C ASP A 252 -16.82 -16.05 -13.00
N LYS A 253 -17.39 -14.88 -13.23
CA LYS A 253 -16.77 -13.84 -14.05
C LYS A 253 -15.49 -13.29 -13.42
N ALA A 254 -15.48 -13.16 -12.10
CA ALA A 254 -14.28 -12.75 -11.39
C ALA A 254 -13.17 -13.80 -11.49
N LEU A 255 -13.52 -15.09 -11.44
CA LEU A 255 -12.58 -16.20 -11.62
C LEU A 255 -11.98 -16.22 -13.04
N ASP A 256 -12.77 -15.94 -14.07
CA ASP A 256 -12.27 -15.86 -15.45
C ASP A 256 -11.14 -14.83 -15.55
N ILE A 257 -11.35 -13.61 -15.03
CA ILE A 257 -10.31 -12.57 -15.04
C ILE A 257 -9.13 -12.95 -14.14
N TYR A 258 -9.38 -13.56 -12.98
CA TYR A 258 -8.33 -14.01 -12.07
C TYR A 258 -7.37 -15.01 -12.75
N TRP A 259 -7.91 -15.97 -13.47
CA TRP A 259 -7.10 -16.96 -14.21
C TRP A 259 -6.39 -16.37 -15.43
N GLU A 260 -6.93 -15.33 -16.06
CA GLU A 260 -6.19 -14.57 -17.09
C GLU A 260 -4.92 -13.92 -16.51
N LEU A 261 -4.92 -13.57 -15.24
CA LEU A 261 -3.76 -12.97 -14.56
C LEU A 261 -2.74 -13.99 -14.02
N ALA A 262 -3.09 -15.30 -14.00
CA ALA A 262 -2.22 -16.34 -13.45
C ALA A 262 -0.78 -16.34 -14.01
N PRO A 263 -0.54 -16.14 -15.32
CA PRO A 263 0.83 -16.12 -15.86
C PRO A 263 1.71 -15.00 -15.26
N LEU A 264 1.11 -13.89 -14.86
CA LEU A 264 1.83 -12.80 -14.19
C LEU A 264 2.05 -13.09 -12.71
N THR A 265 1.04 -13.64 -12.01
CA THR A 265 1.11 -13.94 -10.59
C THR A 265 2.01 -15.15 -10.29
N GLU A 266 2.02 -16.15 -11.15
CA GLU A 266 2.86 -17.34 -11.03
C GLU A 266 4.32 -17.10 -11.44
N GLY A 267 4.56 -16.19 -12.37
CA GLY A 267 5.88 -15.91 -12.95
C GLY A 267 6.45 -14.53 -12.64
N GLY A 268 5.65 -13.64 -12.08
CA GLY A 268 5.93 -12.21 -11.97
C GLY A 268 6.46 -11.74 -10.61
N PRO A 269 6.23 -10.48 -10.28
CA PRO A 269 6.72 -9.84 -9.05
C PRO A 269 6.31 -10.56 -7.77
N GLY A 270 5.17 -11.25 -7.77
CA GLY A 270 4.69 -12.03 -6.62
C GLY A 270 5.59 -13.22 -6.25
N LEU A 271 6.47 -13.67 -7.14
CA LEU A 271 7.44 -14.74 -6.85
C LEU A 271 8.59 -14.30 -5.95
N GLU A 272 8.70 -13.03 -5.69
CA GLU A 272 9.66 -12.48 -4.74
C GLU A 272 9.18 -12.66 -3.28
N ALA A 273 8.25 -13.59 -3.04
CA ALA A 273 7.77 -13.94 -1.71
C ALA A 273 8.92 -14.27 -0.73
N SER A 274 10.04 -14.80 -1.23
CA SER A 274 11.24 -15.04 -0.43
C SER A 274 11.85 -13.75 0.12
N TYR A 275 11.80 -12.65 -0.62
CA TYR A 275 12.26 -11.34 -0.16
C TYR A 275 11.29 -10.73 0.87
N PHE A 276 10.00 -10.93 0.70
CA PHE A 276 9.01 -10.59 1.72
C PHE A 276 9.31 -11.28 3.06
N HIS A 277 9.67 -12.55 3.01
CA HIS A 277 10.02 -13.31 4.21
C HIS A 277 11.34 -12.86 4.85
N SER A 278 12.24 -12.26 4.07
CA SER A 278 13.48 -11.68 4.59
C SER A 278 13.31 -10.26 5.16
N GLY A 279 12.14 -9.65 4.99
CA GLY A 279 11.86 -8.27 5.41
C GLY A 279 12.34 -7.20 4.42
N ILE A 280 12.70 -7.60 3.20
CA ILE A 280 13.08 -6.67 2.12
C ILE A 280 11.83 -6.29 1.33
N VAL A 281 11.63 -4.99 1.14
CA VAL A 281 10.53 -4.47 0.32
C VAL A 281 10.98 -4.39 -1.13
N MET A 282 10.15 -4.92 -2.02
CA MET A 282 10.42 -5.02 -3.46
C MET A 282 9.95 -3.80 -4.25
N ALA A 283 10.10 -2.60 -3.68
CA ALA A 283 9.62 -1.36 -4.32
C ALA A 283 10.14 -1.17 -5.76
N HIS A 284 11.36 -1.62 -6.08
CA HIS A 284 11.89 -1.54 -7.44
C HIS A 284 11.16 -2.45 -8.43
N THR A 285 10.83 -3.69 -8.05
CA THR A 285 10.05 -4.61 -8.90
C THR A 285 8.67 -4.04 -9.19
N ASP A 286 8.01 -3.52 -8.17
CA ASP A 286 6.68 -2.93 -8.30
C ASP A 286 6.72 -1.67 -9.16
N LYS A 287 7.70 -0.79 -8.96
CA LYS A 287 7.89 0.40 -9.80
C LYS A 287 8.22 0.05 -11.26
N TYR A 288 9.04 -0.98 -11.49
CA TYR A 288 9.36 -1.41 -12.84
C TYR A 288 8.13 -1.96 -13.57
N ALA A 289 7.36 -2.80 -12.90
CA ALA A 289 6.11 -3.32 -13.46
C ALA A 289 5.09 -2.19 -13.71
N HIS A 290 4.98 -1.22 -12.77
CA HIS A 290 4.15 -0.04 -12.95
C HIS A 290 4.57 0.79 -14.17
N TRP A 291 5.89 1.05 -14.31
CA TRP A 291 6.41 1.75 -15.48
C TRP A 291 6.11 1.01 -16.78
N CYS A 292 6.29 -0.31 -16.82
CA CYS A 292 5.91 -1.12 -17.97
C CYS A 292 4.44 -0.95 -18.39
N ASN A 293 3.56 -0.69 -17.43
CA ASN A 293 2.11 -0.52 -17.63
C ASN A 293 1.65 0.95 -17.71
N GLY A 294 2.57 1.89 -17.79
CA GLY A 294 2.22 3.28 -18.00
C GLY A 294 2.62 4.25 -16.88
N GLY A 295 3.09 3.80 -15.72
CA GLY A 295 3.60 4.63 -14.65
C GLY A 295 4.87 5.43 -15.02
N ASN A 296 5.29 6.34 -14.14
CA ASN A 296 6.45 7.18 -14.36
C ASN A 296 7.78 6.41 -14.32
N GLY A 297 7.90 5.41 -13.43
CA GLY A 297 9.19 4.83 -13.09
C GLY A 297 10.00 5.74 -12.16
N GLY A 298 11.29 5.89 -12.44
CA GLY A 298 12.23 6.63 -11.59
C GLY A 298 12.90 5.73 -10.54
N SER A 299 14.17 5.99 -10.31
CA SER A 299 14.96 5.24 -9.33
C SER A 299 14.53 5.52 -7.90
N ILE A 300 14.83 4.58 -7.00
CA ILE A 300 14.73 4.74 -5.54
C ILE A 300 16.11 4.54 -4.92
N ARG A 301 16.31 5.11 -3.72
CA ARG A 301 17.61 5.06 -3.02
C ARG A 301 17.82 3.71 -2.32
N GLN A 302 19.09 3.40 -2.00
CA GLN A 302 19.45 2.37 -1.05
C GLN A 302 18.79 2.67 0.33
N PRO A 303 18.49 1.66 1.18
CA PRO A 303 18.96 0.28 1.07
C PRO A 303 18.05 -0.68 0.29
N THR A 304 17.11 -0.20 -0.48
CA THR A 304 16.18 -1.05 -1.25
C THR A 304 16.96 -1.91 -2.27
N SER A 305 16.56 -3.16 -2.43
CA SER A 305 17.16 -4.06 -3.42
C SER A 305 17.01 -3.52 -4.84
N ARG A 306 18.07 -3.61 -5.62
CA ARG A 306 18.06 -3.27 -7.04
C ARG A 306 17.52 -4.42 -7.87
N LEU A 307 16.95 -4.09 -9.03
CA LEU A 307 16.52 -5.07 -10.01
C LEU A 307 17.71 -5.70 -10.73
N TYR A 308 17.67 -7.03 -10.83
CA TYR A 308 18.53 -7.79 -11.72
C TYR A 308 17.85 -7.97 -13.09
N ASP A 309 18.64 -8.21 -14.14
CA ASP A 309 18.11 -8.38 -15.50
C ASP A 309 17.11 -9.52 -15.60
N TYR A 310 17.35 -10.65 -14.89
CA TYR A 310 16.40 -11.76 -14.89
C TYR A 310 15.04 -11.39 -14.26
N GLN A 311 15.00 -10.50 -13.27
CA GLN A 311 13.75 -10.02 -12.65
C GLN A 311 12.97 -9.16 -13.65
N LYS A 312 13.66 -8.23 -14.31
CA LYS A 312 13.07 -7.39 -15.35
C LYS A 312 12.47 -8.23 -16.48
N GLU A 313 13.24 -9.19 -16.96
CA GLU A 313 12.75 -10.06 -18.06
C GLU A 313 11.56 -10.93 -17.64
N ARG A 314 11.52 -11.43 -16.41
CA ARG A 314 10.35 -12.16 -15.87
C ARG A 314 9.11 -11.27 -15.81
N ILE A 315 9.25 -10.04 -15.32
CA ILE A 315 8.14 -9.08 -15.29
C ILE A 315 7.62 -8.84 -16.71
N ARG A 316 8.51 -8.55 -17.65
CA ARG A 316 8.15 -8.32 -19.06
C ARG A 316 7.49 -9.55 -19.71
N ALA A 317 8.02 -10.73 -19.45
CA ALA A 317 7.43 -11.98 -19.94
C ALA A 317 6.02 -12.21 -19.37
N GLY A 318 5.82 -12.00 -18.07
CA GLY A 318 4.51 -12.10 -17.43
C GLY A 318 3.50 -11.10 -18.00
N LEU A 319 3.90 -9.85 -18.20
CA LEU A 319 3.05 -8.83 -18.81
C LEU A 319 2.65 -9.20 -20.24
N ARG A 320 3.58 -9.68 -21.08
CA ARG A 320 3.27 -10.16 -22.43
C ARG A 320 2.30 -11.35 -22.40
N ALA A 321 2.47 -12.26 -21.44
CA ALA A 321 1.59 -13.44 -21.31
C ALA A 321 0.13 -13.07 -20.99
N ILE A 322 -0.09 -11.94 -20.32
CA ILE A 322 -1.46 -11.40 -20.07
C ILE A 322 -1.91 -10.39 -21.14
N GLY A 323 -1.20 -10.30 -22.27
CA GLY A 323 -1.56 -9.47 -23.41
C GLY A 323 -1.19 -7.98 -23.28
N LEU A 324 -0.29 -7.63 -22.36
CA LEU A 324 0.24 -6.27 -22.27
C LEU A 324 1.56 -6.13 -23.01
N THR A 325 1.81 -4.96 -23.58
CA THR A 325 3.09 -4.64 -24.24
C THR A 325 3.94 -3.82 -23.30
N PRO A 326 4.99 -4.42 -22.68
CA PRO A 326 5.87 -3.69 -21.77
C PRO A 326 6.55 -2.52 -22.48
N ARG A 327 6.68 -1.40 -21.77
CA ARG A 327 7.26 -0.18 -22.31
C ARG A 327 8.76 -0.30 -22.65
N GLU A 328 9.21 0.51 -23.59
CA GLU A 328 10.59 0.72 -24.03
C GLU A 328 10.84 2.24 -24.25
N PRO A 329 12.09 2.74 -24.18
CA PRO A 329 13.32 2.04 -23.79
C PRO A 329 13.53 2.01 -22.28
N GLU A 330 14.31 1.04 -21.78
CA GLU A 330 14.55 0.84 -20.34
C GLU A 330 15.23 2.07 -19.65
N GLU A 331 15.99 2.88 -20.40
CA GLU A 331 16.58 4.11 -19.86
C GLU A 331 15.51 5.04 -19.27
N GLU A 332 14.31 5.09 -19.86
CA GLU A 332 13.17 5.87 -19.37
C GLU A 332 12.79 5.45 -17.94
N PHE A 333 12.85 4.15 -17.62
CA PHE A 333 12.57 3.69 -16.25
C PHE A 333 13.49 4.34 -15.23
N TYR A 334 14.78 4.43 -15.48
CA TYR A 334 15.75 4.94 -14.51
C TYR A 334 15.69 6.46 -14.33
N VAL A 335 15.40 7.20 -15.37
CA VAL A 335 15.28 8.67 -15.26
C VAL A 335 13.87 9.13 -14.91
N GLY A 336 12.87 8.27 -15.06
CA GLY A 336 11.47 8.60 -14.97
C GLY A 336 10.91 9.13 -16.30
N ARG A 337 9.68 8.71 -16.65
CA ARG A 337 9.02 9.09 -17.90
C ARG A 337 8.97 10.60 -18.11
N VAL A 338 8.52 11.34 -17.10
CA VAL A 338 8.39 12.82 -17.19
C VAL A 338 9.73 13.47 -17.51
N ASN A 339 10.81 13.01 -16.89
CA ASN A 339 12.16 13.50 -17.15
C ASN A 339 12.67 13.08 -18.53
N TYR A 340 12.39 11.82 -18.92
CA TYR A 340 12.80 11.30 -20.23
C TYR A 340 12.17 12.08 -21.38
N GLU A 341 10.88 12.42 -21.28
CA GLU A 341 10.16 13.24 -22.26
C GLU A 341 10.71 14.68 -22.37
N LYS A 342 11.26 15.21 -21.27
CA LYS A 342 12.00 16.49 -21.25
C LYS A 342 13.43 16.41 -21.80
N GLY A 343 13.85 15.23 -22.26
CA GLY A 343 15.18 15.02 -22.83
C GLY A 343 16.26 14.65 -21.81
N VAL A 344 15.91 14.42 -20.56
CA VAL A 344 16.86 13.91 -19.55
C VAL A 344 17.28 12.49 -19.90
N ARG A 345 18.58 12.23 -19.82
CA ARG A 345 19.19 10.92 -20.07
C ARG A 345 20.13 10.55 -18.93
N LEU A 346 20.39 9.27 -18.75
CA LEU A 346 21.43 8.82 -17.81
C LEU A 346 22.77 9.41 -18.24
N LYS A 347 23.48 9.99 -17.32
CA LYS A 347 24.88 10.34 -17.57
C LYS A 347 25.62 9.01 -17.75
N ALA A 348 26.23 8.81 -18.92
CA ALA A 348 27.17 7.71 -19.08
C ALA A 348 28.19 7.80 -17.96
N TYR A 349 28.38 6.76 -17.19
CA TYR A 349 29.47 6.68 -16.25
C TYR A 349 30.75 6.72 -17.09
N ALA A 350 31.49 7.84 -17.02
CA ALA A 350 32.75 8.02 -17.66
C ALA A 350 33.82 7.13 -16.98
#